data_0a6bdb6e3c52cc0e0fa83bfcb1755398
#
_entry.id   0a6bdb6e3c52cc0e0fa83bfcb1755398
#
_cell.length_a   1.000
_cell.length_b   1.000
_cell.length_c   1.000
_cell.angle_alpha   90.00
_cell.angle_beta   90.00
_cell.angle_gamma   90.00
#
_symmetry.space_group_name_H-M   'P 1'
#
loop_
_entity.id
_entity.type
_entity.pdbx_description
1 polymer ?
#
loop_
_entity_poly.entity_id
_entity_poly.type
_entity_poly.pdbx_seq_one_letter_code
_entity_poly.pdbx_strand_id
1 'polypeptide(L)'
;MIASPRGLAARAVRSQWRLASTVSRAPRAAVKTPPAKTMPKIARPYKPKSPSASPAPPPPPPPQAETLLDLWRATWLPLTGAALLAGALGFYIFGTVAASFKTCPCGGLCEHSTPTGRPPALTGDNAEQFDKELNLPEWWMGITKLRKRIAERATGHVLELAMGTGRNLEYYNWEPLNERVREEKAIAGAKSANGITSFTGLDISVDMLDVARKRLVKTVPPMKSSAPIVRASTMTDHTGGQLSFLDDQLRLIHSDAHHALPTPSAASSPSPAKYDTVIQTFGLCSVADPVAVLTNLAGAVKPGSGRIILLEHGKGWYGIVNGLLDKNADKHFEKYGCWWNRDIQQLVEEAARKTPGLEVVKVERPSLLQMGTLVWVELRVSEKA
;
A
#
# COMPACT_ATOMS: atom_id res chain seq x y z
N MET A 1 7.05 -12.71 57.58
CA MET A 1 8.46 -12.42 57.34
C MET A 1 8.54 -12.01 55.86
N ILE A 2 8.36 -10.86 55.56
CA ILE A 2 9.14 -9.63 55.27
C ILE A 2 10.43 -9.96 54.52
N ALA A 3 10.49 -9.69 53.26
CA ALA A 3 11.60 -9.09 52.56
C ALA A 3 11.15 -8.49 51.23
N SER A 4 11.23 -7.17 51.16
CA SER A 4 10.91 -6.28 50.06
C SER A 4 12.22 -5.89 49.32
N PRO A 5 12.18 -5.05 48.28
CA PRO A 5 12.80 -5.26 46.98
C PRO A 5 14.02 -4.37 46.75
N ARG A 6 14.75 -4.64 45.68
CA ARG A 6 15.77 -3.70 45.19
C ARG A 6 15.50 -3.35 43.74
N GLY A 7 15.30 -2.04 43.54
CA GLY A 7 15.11 -1.38 42.29
C GLY A 7 16.36 -1.34 41.41
N LEU A 8 16.13 -1.26 40.13
CA LEU A 8 17.13 -0.94 39.12
C LEU A 8 16.59 0.22 38.27
N ALA A 9 17.43 1.25 38.26
CA ALA A 9 17.17 2.55 37.68
C ALA A 9 17.12 2.51 36.15
N ALA A 10 16.14 3.20 35.60
CA ALA A 10 16.08 3.55 34.19
C ALA A 10 17.18 4.57 33.83
N ARG A 11 18.05 4.23 32.92
CA ARG A 11 18.96 5.16 32.24
C ARG A 11 18.29 5.70 31.00
N ALA A 12 17.85 6.94 31.07
CA ALA A 12 17.46 7.73 29.91
C ALA A 12 18.72 8.14 29.13
N VAL A 13 18.83 7.71 27.89
CA VAL A 13 19.84 8.21 26.95
C VAL A 13 19.21 9.37 26.16
N ARG A 14 19.55 10.60 26.53
CA ARG A 14 19.32 11.79 25.72
C ARG A 14 20.41 11.88 24.67
N SER A 15 20.08 11.68 23.41
CA SER A 15 20.94 12.07 22.29
C SER A 15 20.73 13.56 21.97
N GLN A 16 21.73 14.37 22.32
CA GLN A 16 21.82 15.77 21.88
C GLN A 16 22.49 15.82 20.52
N TRP A 17 21.78 16.29 19.52
CA TRP A 17 22.36 16.70 18.24
C TRP A 17 22.93 18.11 18.39
N ARG A 18 24.24 18.23 18.44
CA ARG A 18 24.95 19.52 18.28
C ARG A 18 25.39 19.64 16.82
N LEU A 19 24.82 20.63 16.14
CA LEU A 19 25.36 21.18 14.90
C LEU A 19 26.64 21.97 15.25
N ALA A 20 27.79 21.47 14.86
CA ALA A 20 29.05 22.20 14.91
C ALA A 20 29.43 22.61 13.49
N SER A 21 29.23 23.87 13.14
CA SER A 21 29.84 24.51 11.99
C SER A 21 31.20 25.09 12.42
N THR A 22 32.28 24.42 12.08
CA THR A 22 33.64 24.96 12.23
C THR A 22 34.14 25.41 10.86
N VAL A 23 34.15 26.73 10.67
CA VAL A 23 34.95 27.38 9.61
C VAL A 23 36.37 27.47 10.11
N SER A 24 37.25 26.67 9.55
CA SER A 24 38.70 26.70 9.78
C SER A 24 39.31 27.87 8.99
N ARG A 25 39.87 28.84 9.72
CA ARG A 25 40.64 29.96 9.17
C ARG A 25 42.12 29.59 9.28
N ALA A 26 42.79 29.41 8.16
CA ALA A 26 44.23 29.15 8.09
C ALA A 26 45.06 30.39 8.53
N PRO A 27 46.19 30.23 9.21
CA PRO A 27 47.03 31.33 9.64
C PRO A 27 47.92 31.86 8.49
N ARG A 28 47.92 33.18 8.37
CA ARG A 28 48.76 33.95 7.42
C ARG A 28 50.18 33.97 7.91
N ALA A 29 51.12 33.52 7.09
CA ALA A 29 52.57 33.59 7.33
C ALA A 29 53.07 35.03 7.28
N ALA A 30 53.93 35.36 8.25
CA ALA A 30 54.61 36.64 8.33
C ALA A 30 55.73 36.75 7.29
N VAL A 31 55.71 37.79 6.52
CA VAL A 31 56.76 38.15 5.55
C VAL A 31 57.72 39.12 6.23
N LYS A 32 59.00 38.73 6.27
CA LYS A 32 60.11 39.59 6.77
C LYS A 32 60.47 40.63 5.73
N THR A 33 60.54 41.91 6.16
CA THR A 33 61.05 43.06 5.40
C THR A 33 62.58 43.11 5.36
N PRO A 34 63.21 43.33 4.24
CA PRO A 34 64.67 43.64 4.15
C PRO A 34 64.91 45.17 4.22
N PRO A 35 66.18 45.60 4.53
CA PRO A 35 66.47 46.97 4.92
C PRO A 35 66.60 47.94 3.75
N ALA A 36 66.35 49.21 4.07
CA ALA A 36 66.32 50.34 3.17
C ALA A 36 67.68 50.63 2.52
N LYS A 37 67.68 50.85 1.21
CA LYS A 37 68.81 51.48 0.48
C LYS A 37 68.43 52.91 0.08
N THR A 38 69.32 53.83 0.36
CA THR A 38 69.30 55.26 0.09
C THR A 38 69.02 55.60 -1.36
N MET A 39 68.11 56.53 -1.62
CA MET A 39 67.73 57.01 -2.91
C MET A 39 68.54 58.23 -3.39
N PRO A 40 68.84 58.33 -4.70
CA PRO A 40 69.24 59.59 -5.34
C PRO A 40 67.99 60.45 -5.66
N LYS A 41 68.16 61.77 -5.55
CA LYS A 41 67.12 62.77 -5.88
C LYS A 41 66.80 62.71 -7.36
N ILE A 42 65.57 62.41 -7.70
CA ILE A 42 65.01 62.44 -9.06
C ILE A 42 64.00 63.57 -9.16
N ALA A 43 64.00 64.20 -10.30
CA ALA A 43 63.22 65.39 -10.68
C ALA A 43 61.71 65.21 -10.52
N ARG A 44 61.00 66.30 -10.25
CA ARG A 44 59.53 66.33 -10.06
C ARG A 44 58.84 65.79 -11.31
N PRO A 45 57.97 64.78 -11.14
CA PRO A 45 57.15 64.34 -12.26
C PRO A 45 56.04 65.30 -12.62
N TYR A 46 55.83 65.44 -13.89
CA TYR A 46 54.69 66.13 -14.53
C TYR A 46 53.36 65.63 -13.94
N LYS A 47 52.53 66.54 -13.43
CA LYS A 47 51.13 66.20 -13.02
C LYS A 47 50.26 66.26 -14.27
N PRO A 48 49.79 65.12 -14.77
CA PRO A 48 48.72 65.19 -15.78
C PRO A 48 47.46 65.80 -15.19
N LYS A 49 46.79 66.67 -15.93
CA LYS A 49 45.47 67.19 -15.57
C LYS A 49 44.53 66.02 -15.45
N SER A 50 43.90 65.90 -14.26
CA SER A 50 42.81 64.94 -14.03
C SER A 50 41.80 65.05 -15.16
N PRO A 51 41.40 63.93 -15.80
CA PRO A 51 40.24 63.98 -16.71
C PRO A 51 39.02 64.47 -15.98
N SER A 52 38.34 65.43 -16.60
CA SER A 52 37.05 65.95 -16.11
C SER A 52 36.15 64.76 -15.76
N ALA A 53 35.74 64.66 -14.49
CA ALA A 53 34.82 63.64 -14.04
C ALA A 53 33.56 63.72 -14.90
N SER A 54 33.25 62.65 -15.64
CA SER A 54 31.94 62.54 -16.27
C SER A 54 30.87 62.73 -15.21
N PRO A 55 29.77 63.45 -15.52
CA PRO A 55 28.69 63.64 -14.58
C PRO A 55 28.18 62.26 -14.12
N ALA A 56 28.01 62.10 -12.81
CA ALA A 56 27.47 60.87 -12.25
C ALA A 56 26.12 60.52 -12.93
N PRO A 57 25.87 59.27 -13.25
CA PRO A 57 24.56 58.89 -13.78
C PRO A 57 23.45 59.35 -12.84
N PRO A 58 22.33 59.82 -13.38
CA PRO A 58 21.20 60.28 -12.56
C PRO A 58 20.80 59.10 -11.61
N PRO A 59 20.39 59.46 -10.38
CA PRO A 59 19.93 58.43 -9.44
C PRO A 59 18.78 57.65 -10.07
N PRO A 60 18.70 56.33 -9.82
CA PRO A 60 17.59 55.51 -10.34
C PRO A 60 16.27 56.17 -9.89
N PRO A 61 15.25 56.15 -10.75
CA PRO A 61 13.96 56.69 -10.40
C PRO A 61 13.45 55.96 -9.10
N PRO A 62 12.79 56.68 -8.20
CA PRO A 62 12.23 56.07 -7.01
C PRO A 62 11.32 54.90 -7.41
N PRO A 63 11.32 53.79 -6.67
CA PRO A 63 10.44 52.67 -6.99
C PRO A 63 9.00 53.21 -7.06
N GLN A 64 8.37 53.01 -8.20
CA GLN A 64 6.99 53.40 -8.42
C GLN A 64 6.15 52.68 -7.36
N ALA A 65 5.38 53.43 -6.56
CA ALA A 65 4.47 52.83 -5.60
C ALA A 65 3.50 51.94 -6.38
N GLU A 66 3.56 50.62 -6.14
CA GLU A 66 2.61 49.66 -6.74
C GLU A 66 1.20 50.12 -6.34
N THR A 67 0.37 50.36 -7.35
CA THR A 67 -1.01 50.72 -7.09
C THR A 67 -1.79 49.49 -6.64
N LEU A 68 -2.83 49.65 -5.84
CA LEU A 68 -3.72 48.53 -5.49
C LEU A 68 -4.27 47.83 -6.71
N LEU A 69 -4.36 48.54 -7.84
CA LEU A 69 -4.81 47.98 -9.14
C LEU A 69 -3.76 47.05 -9.78
N ASP A 70 -2.48 47.37 -9.64
CA ASP A 70 -1.39 46.54 -10.15
C ASP A 70 -1.24 45.28 -9.29
N LEU A 71 -1.36 45.43 -7.96
CA LEU A 71 -1.39 44.32 -7.04
C LEU A 71 -2.59 43.38 -7.35
N TRP A 72 -3.77 43.98 -7.57
CA TRP A 72 -4.98 43.21 -7.93
C TRP A 72 -4.81 42.47 -9.27
N ARG A 73 -4.26 43.13 -10.30
CA ARG A 73 -3.99 42.50 -11.58
C ARG A 73 -2.97 41.36 -11.49
N ALA A 74 -1.94 41.50 -10.65
CA ALA A 74 -0.93 40.46 -10.45
C ALA A 74 -1.47 39.26 -9.66
N THR A 75 -2.44 39.45 -8.77
CA THR A 75 -2.93 38.40 -7.86
C THR A 75 -4.30 37.81 -8.25
N TRP A 76 -5.05 38.46 -9.15
CA TRP A 76 -6.42 37.98 -9.48
C TRP A 76 -6.45 36.56 -10.05
N LEU A 77 -5.47 36.19 -10.89
CA LEU A 77 -5.41 34.87 -11.50
C LEU A 77 -5.21 33.75 -10.46
N PRO A 78 -4.20 33.82 -9.57
CA PRO A 78 -4.04 32.83 -8.50
C PRO A 78 -5.20 32.86 -7.50
N LEU A 79 -5.76 34.04 -7.17
CA LEU A 79 -6.92 34.13 -6.28
C LEU A 79 -8.18 33.52 -6.88
N THR A 80 -8.42 33.72 -8.17
CA THR A 80 -9.53 33.10 -8.89
C THR A 80 -9.35 31.60 -8.96
N GLY A 81 -8.14 31.11 -9.25
CA GLY A 81 -7.81 29.68 -9.21
C GLY A 81 -8.05 29.06 -7.83
N ALA A 82 -7.61 29.73 -6.77
CA ALA A 82 -7.82 29.29 -5.40
C ALA A 82 -9.33 29.29 -5.03
N ALA A 83 -10.09 30.31 -5.46
CA ALA A 83 -11.52 30.37 -5.22
C ALA A 83 -12.29 29.29 -5.96
N LEU A 84 -11.92 28.97 -7.21
CA LEU A 84 -12.51 27.88 -7.97
C LEU A 84 -12.21 26.52 -7.33
N LEU A 85 -10.98 26.28 -6.88
CA LEU A 85 -10.61 25.06 -6.16
C LEU A 85 -11.36 24.93 -4.84
N ALA A 86 -11.44 26.02 -4.06
CA ALA A 86 -12.20 26.03 -2.81
C ALA A 86 -13.70 25.83 -3.04
N GLY A 87 -14.25 26.43 -4.11
CA GLY A 87 -15.65 26.23 -4.52
C GLY A 87 -15.94 24.80 -4.95
N ALA A 88 -15.08 24.20 -5.78
CA ALA A 88 -15.20 22.83 -6.20
C ALA A 88 -15.09 21.85 -5.02
N LEU A 89 -14.14 22.08 -4.11
CA LEU A 89 -13.99 21.30 -2.88
C LEU A 89 -15.19 21.46 -1.96
N GLY A 90 -15.68 22.69 -1.76
CA GLY A 90 -16.87 22.97 -0.99
C GLY A 90 -18.13 22.31 -1.56
N PHE A 91 -18.30 22.37 -2.89
CA PHE A 91 -19.40 21.70 -3.58
C PHE A 91 -19.31 20.17 -3.44
N TYR A 92 -18.10 19.61 -3.58
CA TYR A 92 -17.86 18.18 -3.36
C TYR A 92 -18.19 17.76 -1.92
N ILE A 93 -17.70 18.50 -0.93
CA ILE A 93 -17.99 18.22 0.50
C ILE A 93 -19.49 18.36 0.76
N PHE A 94 -20.13 19.46 0.30
CA PHE A 94 -21.56 19.65 0.45
C PHE A 94 -22.37 18.56 -0.25
N GLY A 95 -22.01 18.20 -1.46
CA GLY A 95 -22.65 17.13 -2.23
C GLY A 95 -22.56 15.77 -1.53
N THR A 96 -21.40 15.43 -0.97
CA THR A 96 -21.20 14.19 -0.20
C THR A 96 -21.99 14.19 1.10
N VAL A 97 -22.00 15.30 1.83
CA VAL A 97 -22.78 15.47 3.06
C VAL A 97 -24.27 15.43 2.76
N ALA A 98 -24.75 16.15 1.73
CA ALA A 98 -26.14 16.14 1.32
C ALA A 98 -26.60 14.75 0.83
N ALA A 99 -25.75 14.02 0.11
CA ALA A 99 -26.03 12.63 -0.27
C ALA A 99 -26.11 11.71 0.97
N SER A 100 -25.32 12.00 2.01
CA SER A 100 -25.37 11.27 3.29
C SER A 100 -26.67 11.50 4.06
N PHE A 101 -27.39 12.62 3.84
CA PHE A 101 -28.70 12.89 4.46
C PHE A 101 -29.87 12.23 3.73
N LYS A 102 -29.67 11.71 2.52
CA LYS A 102 -30.74 10.96 1.84
C LYS A 102 -30.89 9.62 2.54
N THR A 103 -32.00 9.44 3.25
CA THR A 103 -32.36 8.17 3.85
C THR A 103 -32.52 7.09 2.77
N CYS A 104 -31.96 5.91 3.04
CA CYS A 104 -32.17 4.75 2.16
C CYS A 104 -33.66 4.37 2.22
N PRO A 105 -34.34 4.10 1.09
CA PRO A 105 -35.72 3.64 1.09
C PRO A 105 -35.90 2.22 1.66
N CYS A 106 -34.83 1.46 1.81
CA CYS A 106 -34.84 0.15 2.47
C CYS A 106 -34.90 0.35 3.98
N GLY A 107 -36.07 0.20 4.57
CA GLY A 107 -36.28 0.27 6.02
C GLY A 107 -35.51 -0.80 6.75
N GLY A 108 -34.39 -0.47 7.37
CA GLY A 108 -33.81 -1.14 8.53
C GLY A 108 -33.34 -2.61 8.41
N LEU A 109 -33.32 -3.21 7.22
CA LEU A 109 -32.98 -4.63 7.03
C LEU A 109 -31.49 -4.88 6.74
N CYS A 110 -30.71 -3.82 6.49
CA CYS A 110 -29.34 -3.97 5.98
C CYS A 110 -28.29 -4.17 7.07
N GLU A 111 -28.55 -3.76 8.30
CA GLU A 111 -27.56 -3.82 9.41
C GLU A 111 -27.13 -5.25 9.78
N HIS A 112 -27.88 -6.26 9.33
CA HIS A 112 -27.61 -7.68 9.60
C HIS A 112 -27.43 -8.51 8.33
N SER A 113 -27.33 -7.89 7.15
CA SER A 113 -27.14 -8.64 5.91
C SER A 113 -25.77 -9.30 5.87
N THR A 114 -25.76 -10.61 5.64
CA THR A 114 -24.52 -11.39 5.52
C THR A 114 -23.93 -11.22 4.14
N PRO A 115 -22.65 -10.87 4.01
CA PRO A 115 -21.99 -10.80 2.71
C PRO A 115 -22.03 -12.14 1.97
N THR A 116 -22.43 -12.13 0.72
CA THR A 116 -22.44 -13.34 -0.13
C THR A 116 -21.18 -13.45 -1.00
N GLY A 117 -20.39 -12.37 -1.07
CA GLY A 117 -19.26 -12.26 -1.98
C GLY A 117 -19.65 -12.15 -3.47
N ARG A 118 -20.96 -12.11 -3.78
CA ARG A 118 -21.50 -12.11 -5.16
C ARG A 118 -22.59 -11.04 -5.34
N PRO A 119 -22.29 -9.75 -5.10
CA PRO A 119 -23.27 -8.71 -5.31
C PRO A 119 -23.54 -8.54 -6.81
N PRO A 120 -24.76 -8.08 -7.19
CA PRO A 120 -25.14 -7.91 -8.61
C PRO A 120 -24.15 -7.04 -9.41
N ALA A 121 -23.55 -6.03 -8.78
CA ALA A 121 -22.58 -5.15 -9.44
C ALA A 121 -21.26 -5.84 -9.82
N LEU A 122 -20.99 -7.05 -9.33
CA LEU A 122 -19.75 -7.78 -9.53
C LEU A 122 -19.98 -9.13 -10.23
N THR A 123 -21.15 -9.34 -10.84
CA THR A 123 -21.48 -10.60 -11.52
C THR A 123 -21.54 -10.41 -13.04
N GLY A 124 -21.23 -11.47 -13.79
CA GLY A 124 -21.21 -11.47 -15.25
C GLY A 124 -20.27 -10.43 -15.85
N ASP A 125 -20.70 -9.75 -16.89
CA ASP A 125 -19.91 -8.70 -17.59
C ASP A 125 -19.57 -7.50 -16.69
N ASN A 126 -20.33 -7.29 -15.62
CA ASN A 126 -20.07 -6.21 -14.66
C ASN A 126 -18.72 -6.41 -13.93
N ALA A 127 -18.26 -7.65 -13.76
CA ALA A 127 -16.97 -7.93 -13.12
C ALA A 127 -15.78 -7.32 -13.89
N GLU A 128 -15.82 -7.42 -15.22
CA GLU A 128 -14.76 -6.83 -16.07
C GLU A 128 -14.87 -5.30 -16.14
N GLN A 129 -16.09 -4.76 -16.16
CA GLN A 129 -16.30 -3.32 -16.13
C GLN A 129 -15.85 -2.73 -14.80
N PHE A 130 -16.23 -3.32 -13.68
CA PHE A 130 -15.81 -2.92 -12.34
C PHE A 130 -14.27 -2.91 -12.22
N ASP A 131 -13.61 -3.93 -12.75
CA ASP A 131 -12.14 -3.99 -12.78
C ASP A 131 -11.52 -2.80 -13.52
N LYS A 132 -12.08 -2.41 -14.66
CA LYS A 132 -11.62 -1.25 -15.44
C LYS A 132 -11.85 0.07 -14.69
N GLU A 133 -12.99 0.21 -14.02
CA GLU A 133 -13.36 1.41 -13.26
C GLU A 133 -12.43 1.65 -12.06
N LEU A 134 -11.84 0.60 -11.49
CA LEU A 134 -10.90 0.71 -10.37
C LEU A 134 -9.52 1.28 -10.76
N ASN A 135 -9.14 1.33 -12.03
CA ASN A 135 -7.79 1.72 -12.44
C ASN A 135 -7.41 3.13 -12.00
N LEU A 136 -8.26 4.12 -12.29
CA LEU A 136 -7.99 5.50 -11.94
C LEU A 136 -8.08 5.76 -10.42
N PRO A 137 -9.11 5.29 -9.70
CA PRO A 137 -9.17 5.41 -8.25
C PRO A 137 -7.98 4.78 -7.53
N GLU A 138 -7.59 3.56 -7.89
CA GLU A 138 -6.44 2.89 -7.25
C GLU A 138 -5.11 3.63 -7.49
N TRP A 139 -4.91 4.15 -8.70
CA TRP A 139 -3.74 4.96 -9.00
C TRP A 139 -3.73 6.25 -8.16
N TRP A 140 -4.85 6.98 -8.14
CA TRP A 140 -5.00 8.23 -7.39
C TRP A 140 -4.83 8.03 -5.87
N MET A 141 -5.43 6.98 -5.33
CA MET A 141 -5.35 6.65 -3.91
C MET A 141 -4.00 6.01 -3.50
N GLY A 142 -3.10 5.76 -4.45
CA GLY A 142 -1.81 5.15 -4.18
C GLY A 142 -1.86 3.64 -3.89
N ILE A 143 -2.99 2.98 -4.10
CA ILE A 143 -3.17 1.54 -3.89
C ILE A 143 -2.22 0.73 -4.78
N THR A 144 -1.98 1.17 -6.01
CA THR A 144 -1.00 0.56 -6.92
C THR A 144 0.39 0.43 -6.30
N LYS A 145 0.84 1.43 -5.52
CA LYS A 145 2.14 1.38 -4.80
C LYS A 145 2.12 0.32 -3.70
N LEU A 146 0.98 0.17 -3.02
CA LEU A 146 0.83 -0.83 -1.96
C LEU A 146 0.75 -2.24 -2.54
N ARG A 147 0.11 -2.44 -3.71
CA ARG A 147 0.13 -3.73 -4.42
C ARG A 147 1.56 -4.13 -4.82
N LYS A 148 2.38 -3.18 -5.30
CA LYS A 148 3.82 -3.43 -5.54
C LYS A 148 4.56 -3.83 -4.27
N ARG A 149 4.29 -3.15 -3.15
CA ARG A 149 4.87 -3.50 -1.83
C ARG A 149 4.43 -4.88 -1.35
N ILE A 150 3.19 -5.32 -1.64
CA ILE A 150 2.74 -6.70 -1.41
C ILE A 150 3.56 -7.67 -2.25
N ALA A 151 3.70 -7.37 -3.53
CA ALA A 151 4.40 -8.23 -4.50
C ALA A 151 5.88 -8.45 -4.13
N GLU A 152 6.57 -7.43 -3.60
CA GLU A 152 7.94 -7.53 -3.09
C GLU A 152 8.09 -8.52 -1.92
N ARG A 153 6.99 -8.81 -1.23
CA ARG A 153 6.94 -9.72 -0.08
C ARG A 153 6.36 -11.09 -0.40
N ALA A 154 5.76 -11.25 -1.57
CA ALA A 154 5.17 -12.48 -2.04
C ALA A 154 6.27 -13.46 -2.48
N THR A 155 6.59 -14.44 -1.64
CA THR A 155 7.68 -15.40 -1.90
C THR A 155 7.24 -16.83 -1.58
N GLY A 156 7.84 -17.80 -2.28
CA GLY A 156 7.62 -19.21 -2.04
C GLY A 156 6.24 -19.69 -2.51
N HIS A 157 5.59 -20.52 -1.71
CA HIS A 157 4.21 -20.95 -1.94
C HIS A 157 3.26 -19.82 -1.50
N VAL A 158 2.56 -19.22 -2.44
CA VAL A 158 1.69 -18.07 -2.19
C VAL A 158 0.22 -18.45 -2.32
N LEU A 159 -0.58 -18.06 -1.31
CA LEU A 159 -2.04 -18.06 -1.36
C LEU A 159 -2.53 -16.61 -1.44
N GLU A 160 -3.34 -16.30 -2.44
CA GLU A 160 -4.10 -15.06 -2.50
C GLU A 160 -5.58 -15.35 -2.27
N LEU A 161 -6.10 -14.92 -1.12
CA LEU A 161 -7.49 -15.10 -0.72
C LEU A 161 -8.33 -13.90 -1.18
N ALA A 162 -9.58 -14.16 -1.59
CA ALA A 162 -10.46 -13.15 -2.16
C ALA A 162 -9.75 -12.35 -3.26
N MET A 163 -9.13 -13.06 -4.20
CA MET A 163 -8.26 -12.47 -5.21
C MET A 163 -9.00 -11.58 -6.22
N GLY A 164 -10.33 -11.68 -6.28
CA GLY A 164 -11.16 -10.93 -7.20
C GLY A 164 -10.73 -11.13 -8.66
N THR A 165 -10.53 -10.03 -9.36
CA THR A 165 -10.04 -10.01 -10.75
C THR A 165 -8.53 -10.21 -10.89
N GLY A 166 -7.82 -10.52 -9.79
CA GLY A 166 -6.37 -10.79 -9.80
C GLY A 166 -5.50 -9.57 -10.01
N ARG A 167 -5.87 -8.42 -9.44
CA ARG A 167 -5.15 -7.15 -9.64
C ARG A 167 -3.71 -7.14 -9.12
N ASN A 168 -3.33 -8.05 -8.21
CA ASN A 168 -1.96 -8.19 -7.74
C ASN A 168 -1.06 -8.97 -8.71
N LEU A 169 -1.64 -9.80 -9.60
CA LEU A 169 -0.90 -10.69 -10.49
C LEU A 169 0.16 -9.98 -11.35
N GLU A 170 -0.13 -8.73 -11.78
CA GLU A 170 0.75 -7.94 -12.63
C GLU A 170 2.04 -7.47 -11.93
N TYR A 171 2.07 -7.49 -10.60
CA TYR A 171 3.19 -6.99 -9.80
C TYR A 171 4.08 -8.09 -9.24
N TYR A 172 3.61 -9.34 -9.22
CA TYR A 172 4.35 -10.46 -8.66
C TYR A 172 5.60 -10.82 -9.47
N ASN A 173 6.64 -11.24 -8.77
CA ASN A 173 7.82 -11.82 -9.39
C ASN A 173 7.58 -13.31 -9.70
N TRP A 174 7.32 -13.59 -10.98
CA TRP A 174 7.05 -14.94 -11.49
C TRP A 174 8.31 -15.70 -11.94
N GLU A 175 9.50 -15.09 -11.86
CA GLU A 175 10.72 -15.70 -12.39
C GLU A 175 11.06 -17.05 -11.75
N PRO A 176 10.93 -17.26 -10.40
CA PRO A 176 11.19 -18.57 -9.82
C PRO A 176 10.23 -19.67 -10.32
N LEU A 177 8.95 -19.33 -10.53
CA LEU A 177 7.99 -20.25 -11.13
C LEU A 177 8.37 -20.58 -12.60
N ASN A 178 8.78 -19.56 -13.34
CA ASN A 178 9.18 -19.70 -14.74
C ASN A 178 10.44 -20.57 -14.91
N GLU A 179 11.43 -20.37 -14.04
CA GLU A 179 12.64 -21.21 -13.96
C GLU A 179 12.26 -22.68 -13.67
N ARG A 180 11.42 -22.91 -12.66
CA ARG A 180 10.97 -24.25 -12.27
C ARG A 180 10.31 -25.01 -13.42
N VAL A 181 9.40 -24.36 -14.15
CA VAL A 181 8.75 -24.96 -15.33
C VAL A 181 9.75 -25.25 -16.45
N ARG A 182 10.83 -24.47 -16.56
CA ARG A 182 11.92 -24.72 -17.51
C ARG A 182 12.83 -25.85 -17.06
N GLU A 183 13.10 -25.97 -15.74
CA GLU A 183 14.00 -26.96 -15.15
C GLU A 183 13.38 -28.35 -15.06
N GLU A 184 12.06 -28.51 -14.92
CA GLU A 184 11.38 -29.78 -15.13
C GLU A 184 11.60 -30.31 -16.55
N LYS A 185 12.02 -29.44 -17.48
CA LYS A 185 12.48 -29.79 -18.83
C LYS A 185 14.02 -29.95 -18.94
N ALA A 186 14.77 -29.53 -17.91
CA ALA A 186 16.23 -29.57 -17.88
C ALA A 186 16.73 -29.67 -16.43
N ILE A 187 17.26 -30.82 -16.05
CA ILE A 187 17.86 -31.22 -14.75
C ILE A 187 18.28 -30.09 -13.79
N ALA A 188 17.74 -30.17 -12.56
CA ALA A 188 17.99 -29.49 -11.29
C ALA A 188 19.20 -28.54 -11.14
N GLY A 189 18.95 -27.30 -10.70
CA GLY A 189 20.03 -26.51 -10.11
C GLY A 189 19.87 -25.02 -9.84
N ALA A 190 18.74 -24.36 -9.94
CA ALA A 190 18.66 -22.91 -9.69
C ALA A 190 17.93 -22.53 -8.39
N LYS A 191 18.63 -21.79 -7.53
CA LYS A 191 18.10 -21.18 -6.29
C LYS A 191 17.78 -19.71 -6.55
N SER A 192 16.60 -19.40 -7.10
CA SER A 192 16.11 -18.02 -7.01
C SER A 192 15.37 -17.86 -5.68
N ALA A 193 15.92 -17.07 -4.77
CA ALA A 193 15.43 -16.95 -3.39
C ALA A 193 14.22 -16.01 -3.26
N ASN A 194 13.95 -15.13 -4.23
CA ASN A 194 12.94 -14.08 -4.13
C ASN A 194 11.90 -14.17 -5.26
N GLY A 195 10.67 -14.55 -4.92
CA GLY A 195 9.54 -14.61 -5.82
C GLY A 195 8.66 -15.83 -5.60
N ILE A 196 7.67 -16.00 -6.46
CA ILE A 196 6.64 -17.04 -6.33
C ILE A 196 7.13 -18.34 -6.95
N THR A 197 7.09 -19.42 -6.18
CA THR A 197 7.40 -20.80 -6.64
C THR A 197 6.16 -21.61 -6.94
N SER A 198 5.04 -21.33 -6.26
CA SER A 198 3.71 -21.79 -6.64
C SER A 198 2.67 -20.80 -6.19
N PHE A 199 1.55 -20.74 -6.88
CA PHE A 199 0.47 -19.79 -6.61
C PHE A 199 -0.89 -20.47 -6.54
N THR A 200 -1.67 -20.13 -5.53
CA THR A 200 -3.06 -20.50 -5.40
C THR A 200 -3.89 -19.23 -5.20
N GLY A 201 -4.76 -18.92 -6.15
CA GLY A 201 -5.75 -17.86 -6.02
C GLY A 201 -7.10 -18.45 -5.67
N LEU A 202 -7.77 -17.88 -4.67
CA LEU A 202 -9.08 -18.32 -4.19
C LEU A 202 -10.07 -17.16 -4.20
N ASP A 203 -11.26 -17.42 -4.75
CA ASP A 203 -12.38 -16.48 -4.68
C ASP A 203 -13.71 -17.23 -4.66
N ILE A 204 -14.73 -16.60 -4.10
CA ILE A 204 -16.11 -17.13 -4.08
C ILE A 204 -16.88 -16.79 -5.36
N SER A 205 -16.39 -15.85 -6.16
CA SER A 205 -17.02 -15.38 -7.41
C SER A 205 -16.36 -16.01 -8.64
N VAL A 206 -17.12 -16.83 -9.36
CA VAL A 206 -16.67 -17.43 -10.63
C VAL A 206 -16.39 -16.36 -11.69
N ASP A 207 -17.22 -15.32 -11.73
CA ASP A 207 -17.08 -14.21 -12.69
C ASP A 207 -15.78 -13.45 -12.47
N MET A 208 -15.42 -13.19 -11.20
CA MET A 208 -14.15 -12.58 -10.85
C MET A 208 -12.97 -13.47 -11.21
N LEU A 209 -13.09 -14.77 -10.95
CA LEU A 209 -12.04 -15.75 -11.30
C LEU A 209 -11.85 -15.88 -12.82
N ASP A 210 -12.89 -15.71 -13.64
CA ASP A 210 -12.71 -15.69 -15.10
C ASP A 210 -11.92 -14.47 -15.57
N VAL A 211 -12.17 -13.31 -15.01
CA VAL A 211 -11.35 -12.10 -15.27
C VAL A 211 -9.90 -12.31 -14.80
N ALA A 212 -9.72 -12.89 -13.60
CA ALA A 212 -8.39 -13.22 -13.07
C ALA A 212 -7.65 -14.22 -13.97
N ARG A 213 -8.34 -15.25 -14.49
CA ARG A 213 -7.78 -16.22 -15.44
C ARG A 213 -7.27 -15.53 -16.72
N LYS A 214 -8.08 -14.64 -17.30
CA LYS A 214 -7.68 -13.85 -18.48
C LYS A 214 -6.44 -13.00 -18.20
N ARG A 215 -6.36 -12.38 -17.02
CA ARG A 215 -5.19 -11.61 -16.59
C ARG A 215 -3.97 -12.50 -16.36
N LEU A 216 -4.14 -13.63 -15.71
CA LEU A 216 -3.07 -14.60 -15.43
C LEU A 216 -2.36 -15.05 -16.71
N VAL A 217 -3.13 -15.43 -17.74
CA VAL A 217 -2.59 -15.85 -19.04
C VAL A 217 -1.76 -14.74 -19.70
N LYS A 218 -2.11 -13.49 -19.50
CA LYS A 218 -1.33 -12.35 -20.04
C LYS A 218 -0.06 -12.08 -19.25
N THR A 219 -0.10 -12.30 -17.93
CA THR A 219 0.93 -11.87 -16.99
C THR A 219 2.01 -12.91 -16.77
N VAL A 220 1.64 -14.20 -16.66
CA VAL A 220 2.57 -15.30 -16.37
C VAL A 220 3.09 -15.89 -17.68
N PRO A 221 4.40 -15.74 -17.99
CA PRO A 221 4.94 -16.14 -19.30
C PRO A 221 4.68 -17.59 -19.70
N PRO A 222 4.83 -18.61 -18.82
CA PRO A 222 4.58 -20.01 -19.17
C PRO A 222 3.13 -20.33 -19.52
N MET A 223 2.18 -19.48 -19.15
CA MET A 223 0.75 -19.70 -19.34
C MET A 223 0.29 -19.61 -20.80
N LYS A 224 1.06 -18.92 -21.66
CA LYS A 224 0.70 -18.72 -23.07
C LYS A 224 0.56 -20.02 -23.85
N SER A 225 1.22 -21.10 -23.40
CA SER A 225 1.21 -22.42 -24.04
C SER A 225 0.58 -23.51 -23.17
N SER A 226 0.05 -23.16 -21.98
CA SER A 226 -0.51 -24.11 -21.02
C SER A 226 -2.02 -24.15 -21.11
N ALA A 227 -2.59 -25.34 -21.33
CA ALA A 227 -4.02 -25.57 -21.20
C ALA A 227 -4.37 -25.86 -19.73
N PRO A 228 -5.49 -25.35 -19.22
CA PRO A 228 -5.93 -25.64 -17.86
C PRO A 228 -6.42 -27.09 -17.73
N ILE A 229 -6.10 -27.72 -16.61
CA ILE A 229 -6.79 -28.91 -16.14
C ILE A 229 -7.97 -28.47 -15.31
N VAL A 230 -9.17 -28.79 -15.73
CA VAL A 230 -10.40 -28.46 -15.01
C VAL A 230 -10.72 -29.60 -14.05
N ARG A 231 -10.81 -29.29 -12.75
CA ARG A 231 -11.25 -30.24 -11.75
C ARG A 231 -12.60 -29.80 -11.20
N ALA A 232 -13.59 -30.69 -11.28
CA ALA A 232 -14.90 -30.44 -10.71
C ALA A 232 -14.85 -30.46 -9.17
N SER A 233 -15.82 -29.81 -8.57
CA SER A 233 -16.06 -29.87 -7.12
C SER A 233 -16.33 -31.30 -6.68
N THR A 234 -15.83 -31.64 -5.48
CA THR A 234 -16.23 -32.83 -4.76
C THR A 234 -17.00 -32.43 -3.48
N MET A 235 -17.83 -33.31 -2.96
CA MET A 235 -18.57 -33.06 -1.71
C MET A 235 -17.65 -32.92 -0.50
N THR A 236 -16.42 -33.37 -0.60
CA THR A 236 -15.44 -33.41 0.50
C THR A 236 -14.49 -32.22 0.52
N ASP A 237 -14.29 -31.54 -0.60
CA ASP A 237 -13.33 -30.45 -0.70
C ASP A 237 -13.95 -29.04 -0.55
N HIS A 238 -15.28 -28.96 -0.44
CA HIS A 238 -16.04 -27.73 -0.29
C HIS A 238 -15.73 -26.65 -1.36
N THR A 239 -15.21 -27.07 -2.53
CA THR A 239 -14.92 -26.16 -3.63
C THR A 239 -16.01 -26.20 -4.69
N GLY A 240 -16.19 -25.10 -5.42
CA GLY A 240 -17.02 -25.06 -6.62
C GLY A 240 -16.27 -25.54 -7.88
N GLY A 241 -15.06 -26.08 -7.70
CA GLY A 241 -14.15 -26.51 -8.76
C GLY A 241 -12.87 -25.69 -8.82
N GLN A 242 -11.89 -26.19 -9.57
CA GLN A 242 -10.62 -25.50 -9.75
C GLN A 242 -10.09 -25.59 -11.18
N LEU A 243 -9.31 -24.60 -11.56
CA LEU A 243 -8.47 -24.59 -12.74
C LEU A 243 -7.01 -24.74 -12.31
N SER A 244 -6.36 -25.78 -12.81
CA SER A 244 -4.96 -26.06 -12.54
C SER A 244 -4.14 -25.87 -13.82
N PHE A 245 -2.97 -25.29 -13.66
CA PHE A 245 -2.00 -25.03 -14.71
C PHE A 245 -0.61 -25.42 -14.22
N LEU A 246 0.30 -25.73 -15.15
CA LEU A 246 1.71 -25.97 -14.86
C LEU A 246 1.89 -27.04 -13.77
N ASP A 247 1.26 -28.19 -13.94
CA ASP A 247 1.31 -29.34 -13.01
C ASP A 247 0.94 -28.96 -11.57
N ASP A 248 -0.21 -28.27 -11.42
CA ASP A 248 -0.77 -27.75 -10.17
C ASP A 248 0.05 -26.63 -9.49
N GLN A 249 1.14 -26.17 -10.07
CA GLN A 249 1.93 -25.09 -9.49
C GLN A 249 1.20 -23.77 -9.49
N LEU A 250 0.20 -23.63 -10.37
CA LEU A 250 -0.65 -22.47 -10.44
C LEU A 250 -2.11 -22.90 -10.49
N ARG A 251 -2.89 -22.46 -9.51
CA ARG A 251 -4.30 -22.86 -9.35
C ARG A 251 -5.20 -21.66 -9.11
N LEU A 252 -6.39 -21.71 -9.72
CA LEU A 252 -7.51 -20.82 -9.39
C LEU A 252 -8.63 -21.69 -8.82
N ILE A 253 -9.10 -21.38 -7.62
CA ILE A 253 -10.03 -22.21 -6.88
C ILE A 253 -11.29 -21.39 -6.54
N HIS A 254 -12.44 -21.89 -6.95
CA HIS A 254 -13.72 -21.37 -6.54
C HIS A 254 -14.11 -21.97 -5.18
N SER A 255 -13.96 -21.20 -4.11
CA SER A 255 -14.26 -21.65 -2.74
C SER A 255 -14.60 -20.50 -1.81
N ASP A 256 -15.32 -20.81 -0.75
CA ASP A 256 -15.57 -19.89 0.35
C ASP A 256 -14.42 -19.95 1.37
N ALA A 257 -13.94 -18.79 1.77
CA ALA A 257 -12.84 -18.63 2.74
C ALA A 257 -13.16 -19.13 4.16
N HIS A 258 -14.43 -19.38 4.46
CA HIS A 258 -14.85 -19.96 5.74
C HIS A 258 -14.61 -21.46 5.84
N HIS A 259 -14.42 -22.14 4.70
CA HIS A 259 -14.06 -23.57 4.67
C HIS A 259 -12.56 -23.79 4.79
N ALA A 260 -12.17 -25.03 4.91
CA ALA A 260 -10.76 -25.43 4.95
C ALA A 260 -10.04 -24.94 3.69
N LEU A 261 -8.94 -24.22 3.90
CA LEU A 261 -8.15 -23.67 2.79
C LEU A 261 -7.34 -24.77 2.11
N PRO A 262 -7.19 -24.71 0.77
CA PRO A 262 -6.39 -25.67 0.05
C PRO A 262 -4.93 -25.61 0.47
N THR A 263 -4.26 -26.75 0.52
CA THR A 263 -2.80 -26.80 0.74
C THR A 263 -2.05 -26.39 -0.53
N PRO A 264 -0.81 -25.84 -0.43
CA PRO A 264 0.01 -25.58 -1.61
C PRO A 264 0.26 -26.88 -2.38
N SER A 265 0.45 -26.75 -3.70
CA SER A 265 0.90 -27.87 -4.51
C SER A 265 2.35 -28.22 -4.13
N ALA A 266 2.51 -29.30 -3.40
CA ALA A 266 3.83 -29.83 -3.02
C ALA A 266 3.89 -31.28 -3.49
N ALA A 267 4.60 -31.53 -4.57
CA ALA A 267 4.66 -32.82 -5.24
C ALA A 267 5.26 -33.96 -4.38
N SER A 268 5.80 -33.72 -3.17
CA SER A 268 6.59 -34.76 -2.48
C SER A 268 6.82 -34.56 -0.99
N SER A 269 5.98 -33.80 -0.24
CA SER A 269 6.18 -33.68 1.22
C SER A 269 5.30 -34.67 1.99
N PRO A 270 5.84 -35.43 2.95
CA PRO A 270 5.05 -36.32 3.80
C PRO A 270 4.16 -35.57 4.81
N SER A 271 4.38 -34.30 5.02
CA SER A 271 3.55 -33.42 5.86
C SER A 271 2.69 -32.50 4.98
N PRO A 272 1.47 -32.13 5.41
CA PRO A 272 0.68 -31.16 4.68
C PRO A 272 1.45 -29.87 4.54
N ALA A 273 1.78 -29.53 3.30
CA ALA A 273 2.52 -28.31 3.00
C ALA A 273 1.70 -27.07 3.42
N LYS A 274 2.38 -26.06 3.92
CA LYS A 274 1.78 -24.77 4.28
C LYS A 274 2.38 -23.65 3.41
N TYR A 275 1.66 -22.53 3.32
CA TYR A 275 2.08 -21.39 2.53
C TYR A 275 3.20 -20.60 3.20
N ASP A 276 4.14 -20.09 2.40
CA ASP A 276 5.15 -19.16 2.83
C ASP A 276 4.56 -17.75 2.97
N THR A 277 3.66 -17.39 2.06
CA THR A 277 2.99 -16.10 2.05
C THR A 277 1.50 -16.27 1.80
N VAL A 278 0.68 -15.66 2.64
CA VAL A 278 -0.76 -15.51 2.45
C VAL A 278 -1.07 -14.05 2.25
N ILE A 279 -1.84 -13.74 1.21
CA ILE A 279 -2.18 -12.35 0.83
C ILE A 279 -3.70 -12.22 0.76
N GLN A 280 -4.22 -11.09 1.24
CA GLN A 280 -5.60 -10.69 1.02
C GLN A 280 -5.68 -9.19 0.80
N THR A 281 -6.45 -8.77 -0.19
CA THR A 281 -6.66 -7.35 -0.50
C THR A 281 -8.13 -7.05 -0.65
N PHE A 282 -8.66 -6.19 0.25
CA PHE A 282 -10.06 -5.76 0.26
C PHE A 282 -11.08 -6.91 0.33
N GLY A 283 -10.75 -7.95 1.09
CA GLY A 283 -11.57 -9.14 1.22
C GLY A 283 -12.31 -9.24 2.56
N LEU A 284 -11.73 -8.73 3.66
CA LEU A 284 -12.35 -8.87 5.00
C LEU A 284 -13.69 -8.13 5.12
N CYS A 285 -13.94 -7.12 4.32
CA CYS A 285 -15.21 -6.42 4.30
C CYS A 285 -16.35 -7.26 3.69
N SER A 286 -16.02 -8.22 2.83
CA SER A 286 -16.97 -9.01 2.02
C SER A 286 -17.17 -10.45 2.51
N VAL A 287 -16.61 -10.80 3.68
CA VAL A 287 -16.80 -12.12 4.30
C VAL A 287 -17.79 -12.03 5.47
N ALA A 288 -18.51 -13.13 5.75
CA ALA A 288 -19.52 -13.17 6.83
C ALA A 288 -18.85 -13.04 8.21
N ASP A 289 -17.85 -13.86 8.49
CA ASP A 289 -17.07 -13.84 9.73
C ASP A 289 -15.57 -13.60 9.44
N PRO A 290 -15.08 -12.36 9.54
CA PRO A 290 -13.68 -12.04 9.32
C PRO A 290 -12.72 -12.71 10.30
N VAL A 291 -13.16 -12.94 11.55
CA VAL A 291 -12.31 -13.56 12.58
C VAL A 291 -12.09 -15.03 12.26
N ALA A 292 -13.15 -15.75 11.84
CA ALA A 292 -13.03 -17.14 11.40
C ALA A 292 -12.12 -17.26 10.17
N VAL A 293 -12.25 -16.35 9.20
CA VAL A 293 -11.36 -16.31 8.02
C VAL A 293 -9.91 -16.09 8.43
N LEU A 294 -9.62 -15.14 9.32
CA LEU A 294 -8.26 -14.90 9.82
C LEU A 294 -7.69 -16.12 10.56
N THR A 295 -8.52 -16.86 11.29
CA THR A 295 -8.14 -18.13 11.93
C THR A 295 -7.78 -19.20 10.88
N ASN A 296 -8.57 -19.30 9.81
CA ASN A 296 -8.27 -20.22 8.70
C ASN A 296 -6.93 -19.85 8.01
N LEU A 297 -6.67 -18.56 7.81
CA LEU A 297 -5.37 -18.10 7.26
C LEU A 297 -4.20 -18.50 8.16
N ALA A 298 -4.35 -18.38 9.48
CA ALA A 298 -3.33 -18.79 10.43
C ALA A 298 -3.06 -20.31 10.34
N GLY A 299 -4.09 -21.11 10.13
CA GLY A 299 -3.96 -22.56 9.89
C GLY A 299 -3.19 -22.93 8.62
N ALA A 300 -3.28 -22.08 7.59
CA ALA A 300 -2.71 -22.35 6.28
C ALA A 300 -1.26 -21.86 6.10
N VAL A 301 -0.79 -20.92 6.93
CA VAL A 301 0.56 -20.33 6.84
C VAL A 301 1.59 -21.13 7.64
N LYS A 302 2.84 -21.15 7.19
CA LYS A 302 3.97 -21.80 7.88
C LYS A 302 4.23 -21.11 9.24
N PRO A 303 4.27 -21.83 10.36
CA PRO A 303 4.71 -21.26 11.62
C PRO A 303 6.15 -20.74 11.55
N GLY A 304 6.45 -19.69 12.27
CA GLY A 304 7.77 -19.06 12.38
C GLY A 304 8.17 -18.25 11.14
N SER A 305 8.26 -18.90 9.99
CA SER A 305 8.80 -18.30 8.76
C SER A 305 7.74 -17.67 7.83
N GLY A 306 6.52 -18.17 7.85
CA GLY A 306 5.45 -17.69 6.99
C GLY A 306 4.87 -16.37 7.45
N ARG A 307 4.20 -15.67 6.53
CA ARG A 307 3.58 -14.36 6.81
C ARG A 307 2.22 -14.23 6.16
N ILE A 308 1.35 -13.50 6.82
CA ILE A 308 0.04 -13.09 6.29
C ILE A 308 0.09 -11.58 6.09
N ILE A 309 -0.25 -11.12 4.91
CA ILE A 309 -0.25 -9.70 4.53
C ILE A 309 -1.65 -9.31 4.09
N LEU A 310 -2.23 -8.33 4.78
CA LEU A 310 -3.56 -7.83 4.47
C LEU A 310 -3.45 -6.36 4.07
N LEU A 311 -4.19 -5.99 3.05
CA LEU A 311 -4.44 -4.59 2.67
C LEU A 311 -5.95 -4.41 2.61
N GLU A 312 -6.49 -3.70 3.59
CA GLU A 312 -7.93 -3.59 3.79
C GLU A 312 -8.38 -2.15 3.91
N HIS A 313 -9.67 -1.90 3.70
CA HIS A 313 -10.30 -0.65 4.05
C HIS A 313 -11.22 -0.85 5.26
N GLY A 314 -11.36 0.21 6.06
CA GLY A 314 -12.18 0.16 7.26
C GLY A 314 -12.23 1.51 7.97
N LYS A 315 -12.61 1.50 9.24
CA LYS A 315 -12.64 2.70 10.08
C LYS A 315 -11.26 3.36 10.16
N GLY A 316 -11.25 4.69 10.01
CA GLY A 316 -10.05 5.52 10.05
C GLY A 316 -9.82 6.21 11.40
N TRP A 317 -8.97 7.24 11.39
CA TRP A 317 -8.59 7.97 12.62
C TRP A 317 -9.68 8.89 13.16
N TYR A 318 -10.54 9.42 12.31
CA TYR A 318 -11.45 10.51 12.68
C TYR A 318 -12.89 10.01 12.83
N GLY A 319 -13.52 10.33 13.95
CA GLY A 319 -14.91 9.95 14.23
C GLY A 319 -15.90 10.45 13.18
N ILE A 320 -15.68 11.64 12.62
CA ILE A 320 -16.55 12.19 11.55
C ILE A 320 -16.47 11.35 10.28
N VAL A 321 -15.28 10.87 9.93
CA VAL A 321 -15.08 9.98 8.76
C VAL A 321 -15.76 8.65 9.02
N ASN A 322 -15.57 8.07 10.22
CA ASN A 322 -16.20 6.81 10.60
C ASN A 322 -17.73 6.93 10.61
N GLY A 323 -18.28 8.04 11.09
CA GLY A 323 -19.70 8.31 11.04
C GLY A 323 -20.26 8.40 9.62
N LEU A 324 -19.48 8.96 8.66
CA LEU A 324 -19.85 8.96 7.24
C LEU A 324 -19.80 7.57 6.62
N LEU A 325 -18.80 6.75 6.99
CA LEU A 325 -18.73 5.35 6.57
C LEU A 325 -19.94 4.56 7.10
N ASP A 326 -20.24 4.69 8.40
CA ASP A 326 -21.37 4.01 9.03
C ASP A 326 -22.70 4.41 8.37
N LYS A 327 -22.90 5.70 8.14
CA LYS A 327 -24.14 6.22 7.54
C LYS A 327 -24.38 5.73 6.09
N ASN A 328 -23.32 5.47 5.34
CA ASN A 328 -23.40 5.02 3.96
C ASN A 328 -23.11 3.52 3.78
N ALA A 329 -22.93 2.79 4.88
CA ALA A 329 -22.55 1.38 4.86
C ALA A 329 -23.55 0.51 4.11
N ASP A 330 -24.85 0.70 4.37
CA ASP A 330 -25.93 -0.07 3.74
C ASP A 330 -25.93 0.09 2.22
N LYS A 331 -25.85 1.33 1.72
CA LYS A 331 -25.80 1.60 0.27
C LYS A 331 -24.56 0.99 -0.39
N HIS A 332 -23.44 1.02 0.33
CA HIS A 332 -22.21 0.43 -0.16
C HIS A 332 -22.34 -1.10 -0.19
N PHE A 333 -22.93 -1.68 0.84
CA PHE A 333 -23.19 -3.10 0.92
C PHE A 333 -24.15 -3.59 -0.17
N GLU A 334 -25.26 -2.90 -0.40
CA GLU A 334 -26.19 -3.23 -1.49
C GLU A 334 -25.50 -3.30 -2.85
N LYS A 335 -24.60 -2.34 -3.11
CA LYS A 335 -23.93 -2.24 -4.40
C LYS A 335 -22.76 -3.22 -4.54
N TYR A 336 -21.92 -3.35 -3.52
CA TYR A 336 -20.65 -4.05 -3.60
C TYR A 336 -20.54 -5.28 -2.70
N GLY A 337 -21.53 -5.57 -1.88
CA GLY A 337 -21.49 -6.70 -0.93
C GLY A 337 -20.41 -6.56 0.15
N CYS A 338 -20.03 -5.34 0.48
CA CYS A 338 -18.90 -5.03 1.31
C CYS A 338 -19.26 -4.07 2.46
N TRP A 339 -19.02 -4.48 3.69
CA TRP A 339 -19.08 -3.64 4.89
C TRP A 339 -17.78 -2.85 5.07
N TRP A 340 -17.65 -1.73 4.38
CA TRP A 340 -16.45 -0.91 4.38
C TRP A 340 -16.14 -0.17 5.68
N ASN A 341 -17.08 -0.18 6.63
CA ASN A 341 -17.01 0.47 7.94
C ASN A 341 -16.55 -0.45 9.07
N ARG A 342 -15.98 -1.62 8.75
CA ARG A 342 -15.40 -2.53 9.74
C ARG A 342 -14.18 -1.93 10.42
N ASP A 343 -14.00 -2.19 11.71
CA ASP A 343 -12.74 -1.87 12.39
C ASP A 343 -11.75 -3.02 12.18
N ILE A 344 -10.91 -2.88 11.16
CA ILE A 344 -9.95 -3.92 10.76
C ILE A 344 -8.94 -4.22 11.87
N GLN A 345 -8.50 -3.20 12.60
CA GLN A 345 -7.56 -3.39 13.71
C GLN A 345 -8.17 -4.22 14.82
N GLN A 346 -9.39 -3.89 15.23
CA GLN A 346 -10.12 -4.65 16.25
C GLN A 346 -10.34 -6.10 15.83
N LEU A 347 -10.72 -6.35 14.57
CA LEU A 347 -10.93 -7.70 14.02
C LEU A 347 -9.65 -8.53 14.06
N VAL A 348 -8.53 -7.94 13.69
CA VAL A 348 -7.21 -8.60 13.68
C VAL A 348 -6.75 -8.92 15.12
N GLU A 349 -6.91 -7.97 16.03
CA GLU A 349 -6.59 -8.18 17.46
C GLU A 349 -7.49 -9.25 18.08
N GLU A 350 -8.77 -9.29 17.71
CA GLU A 350 -9.70 -10.33 18.15
C GLU A 350 -9.29 -11.71 17.62
N ALA A 351 -8.94 -11.81 16.34
CA ALA A 351 -8.45 -13.05 15.75
C ALA A 351 -7.17 -13.54 16.44
N ALA A 352 -6.24 -12.64 16.75
CA ALA A 352 -5.01 -12.98 17.46
C ALA A 352 -5.28 -13.50 18.89
N ARG A 353 -6.27 -12.93 19.57
CA ARG A 353 -6.68 -13.45 20.89
C ARG A 353 -7.35 -14.83 20.84
N LYS A 354 -8.10 -15.12 19.77
CA LYS A 354 -8.86 -16.38 19.63
C LYS A 354 -8.05 -17.52 19.01
N THR A 355 -6.99 -17.20 18.26
CA THR A 355 -6.19 -18.17 17.51
C THR A 355 -4.84 -18.37 18.17
N PRO A 356 -4.55 -19.55 18.74
CA PRO A 356 -3.26 -19.83 19.37
C PRO A 356 -2.08 -19.56 18.40
N GLY A 357 -1.08 -18.85 18.90
CA GLY A 357 0.13 -18.53 18.14
C GLY A 357 -0.01 -17.47 17.06
N LEU A 358 -1.20 -16.98 16.75
CA LEU A 358 -1.37 -15.87 15.80
C LEU A 358 -0.91 -14.54 16.44
N GLU A 359 0.05 -13.90 15.84
CA GLU A 359 0.64 -12.65 16.32
C GLU A 359 0.46 -11.51 15.31
N VAL A 360 0.08 -10.35 15.82
CA VAL A 360 0.05 -9.10 15.03
C VAL A 360 1.46 -8.52 15.02
N VAL A 361 2.12 -8.60 13.89
CA VAL A 361 3.49 -8.06 13.70
C VAL A 361 3.43 -6.58 13.44
N LYS A 362 2.48 -6.13 12.60
CA LYS A 362 2.37 -4.74 12.19
C LYS A 362 0.95 -4.37 11.82
N VAL A 363 0.52 -3.18 12.25
CA VAL A 363 -0.63 -2.46 11.72
C VAL A 363 -0.18 -1.08 11.30
N GLU A 364 -0.42 -0.71 10.06
CA GLU A 364 -0.02 0.55 9.46
C GLU A 364 -1.17 1.16 8.68
N ARG A 365 -1.28 2.48 8.70
CA ARG A 365 -2.24 3.25 7.90
C ARG A 365 -1.45 4.10 6.88
N PRO A 366 -1.17 3.54 5.69
CA PRO A 366 -0.14 4.06 4.79
C PRO A 366 -0.50 5.37 4.09
N SER A 367 -1.75 5.83 4.16
CA SER A 367 -2.20 7.02 3.44
C SER A 367 -2.86 8.04 4.35
N LEU A 368 -2.21 9.21 4.51
CA LEU A 368 -2.79 10.35 5.23
C LEU A 368 -4.00 10.94 4.49
N LEU A 369 -3.97 10.96 3.16
CA LEU A 369 -5.06 11.50 2.33
C LEU A 369 -6.35 10.70 2.47
N GLN A 370 -6.26 9.45 2.84
CA GLN A 370 -7.42 8.58 3.10
C GLN A 370 -7.81 8.57 4.58
N MET A 371 -7.30 9.51 5.38
CA MET A 371 -7.67 9.72 6.77
C MET A 371 -7.60 8.45 7.64
N GLY A 372 -6.68 7.54 7.27
CA GLY A 372 -6.46 6.28 7.98
C GLY A 372 -7.45 5.16 7.67
N THR A 373 -8.32 5.31 6.67
CA THR A 373 -9.29 4.26 6.30
C THR A 373 -8.66 3.09 5.56
N LEU A 374 -7.47 3.26 5.00
CA LEU A 374 -6.67 2.19 4.41
C LEU A 374 -5.74 1.60 5.46
N VAL A 375 -5.79 0.28 5.64
CA VAL A 375 -5.08 -0.44 6.70
C VAL A 375 -4.22 -1.54 6.09
N TRP A 376 -2.93 -1.51 6.40
CA TRP A 376 -1.96 -2.55 6.11
C TRP A 376 -1.71 -3.36 7.37
N VAL A 377 -1.83 -4.68 7.29
CA VAL A 377 -1.59 -5.59 8.42
C VAL A 377 -0.60 -6.66 8.02
N GLU A 378 0.33 -6.96 8.91
CA GLU A 378 1.21 -8.12 8.81
C GLU A 378 1.01 -9.00 10.05
N LEU A 379 0.72 -10.29 9.81
CA LEU A 379 0.56 -11.29 10.85
C LEU A 379 1.56 -12.43 10.63
N ARG A 380 1.85 -13.16 11.69
CA ARG A 380 2.59 -14.43 11.65
C ARG A 380 2.01 -15.42 12.64
N VAL A 381 2.34 -16.68 12.47
CA VAL A 381 2.05 -17.74 13.48
C VAL A 381 3.37 -18.12 14.13
N SER A 382 3.42 -18.12 15.46
CA SER A 382 4.62 -18.52 16.19
C SER A 382 4.89 -20.02 16.07
N GLU A 383 6.16 -20.44 16.20
CA GLU A 383 6.54 -21.87 16.14
C GLU A 383 6.07 -22.67 17.35
N LYS A 384 5.70 -21.98 18.44
CA LYS A 384 5.34 -22.58 19.74
C LYS A 384 3.83 -22.74 19.93
N ALA A 385 3.04 -22.63 18.87
CA ALA A 385 1.58 -22.74 18.94
C ALA A 385 1.11 -24.19 18.86
#